data_d171ecf9e59a55c5a10f8d9047c7e354
#
_entry.id   d171ecf9e59a55c5a10f8d9047c7e354
#
_cell.length_a   1.000
_cell.length_b   1.000
_cell.length_c   1.000
_cell.angle_alpha   90.00
_cell.angle_beta   90.00
_cell.angle_gamma   90.00
#
_symmetry.space_group_name_H-M   'P 1'
#
loop_
_entity.id
_entity.type
_entity.pdbx_description
1 polymer ?
#
loop_
_entity_poly.entity_id
_entity_poly.type
_entity_poly.pdbx_seq_one_letter_code
_entity_poly.pdbx_strand_id
1 'polypeptide(L)'
;MSRKNVRKDVDKIKSKDYMKVAESFAGGAEAAKSFEYWNAAGVLIVHSAIAYADAICIKYGGVKSQGEDHGQIVALLREILSANDDNKKAFIQLEKIIAHKTSVSYSGDVYNEKDVDNLWKNFDRFKRWVEIILTD
;
A
#
# COMPACT_ATOMS: atom_id res chain seq x y z
N MET A 1 22.48 15.18 -7.14
CA MET A 1 21.61 14.97 -7.80
C MET A 1 20.53 14.29 -7.22
N SER A 2 19.54 14.73 -7.28
CA SER A 2 18.58 14.20 -6.58
C SER A 2 17.93 13.17 -7.36
N ARG A 3 17.44 12.26 -6.82
CA ARG A 3 16.96 11.33 -7.39
C ARG A 3 15.60 11.51 -7.31
N LYS A 4 15.02 12.25 -7.45
CA LYS A 4 13.87 12.58 -7.46
C LYS A 4 13.00 11.52 -7.66
N ASN A 5 11.92 11.48 -7.78
CA ASN A 5 10.90 10.57 -7.92
C ASN A 5 11.10 9.72 -9.10
N VAL A 6 11.63 8.58 -8.93
CA VAL A 6 11.78 7.63 -10.00
C VAL A 6 10.40 7.06 -10.28
N ARG A 7 9.90 7.32 -11.47
CA ARG A 7 8.56 6.88 -11.86
C ARG A 7 8.54 6.46 -13.31
N LYS A 8 7.54 5.70 -13.70
CA LYS A 8 7.38 5.36 -15.10
C LYS A 8 5.91 5.57 -15.49
N ASP A 9 5.70 5.85 -16.77
CA ASP A 9 4.37 6.01 -17.30
C ASP A 9 3.70 4.63 -17.42
N VAL A 10 2.44 4.56 -17.08
CA VAL A 10 1.66 3.35 -17.17
C VAL A 10 0.29 3.71 -17.72
N ASP A 11 -0.19 2.95 -18.68
CA ASP A 11 -1.51 3.18 -19.25
C ASP A 11 -2.56 3.06 -18.13
N LYS A 12 -3.43 4.04 -18.04
CA LYS A 12 -4.44 4.10 -16.97
C LYS A 12 -5.34 2.87 -16.90
N ILE A 13 -5.52 2.17 -18.01
CA ILE A 13 -6.33 0.98 -18.04
C ILE A 13 -5.75 -0.12 -17.14
N LYS A 14 -4.46 -0.06 -16.85
CA LYS A 14 -3.80 -1.04 -16.01
C LYS A 14 -4.16 -0.89 -14.51
N SER A 15 -4.80 0.21 -14.15
CA SER A 15 -5.19 0.43 -12.75
C SER A 15 -6.01 -0.73 -12.20
N LYS A 16 -6.91 -1.27 -13.02
CA LYS A 16 -7.76 -2.39 -12.59
C LYS A 16 -6.95 -3.65 -12.29
N ASP A 17 -5.89 -3.90 -13.05
CA ASP A 17 -5.03 -5.05 -12.80
C ASP A 17 -4.29 -4.90 -11.48
N TYR A 18 -3.79 -3.70 -11.19
CA TYR A 18 -3.12 -3.44 -9.92
C TYR A 18 -4.08 -3.58 -8.75
N MET A 19 -5.34 -3.17 -8.94
CA MET A 19 -6.35 -3.35 -7.91
C MET A 19 -6.62 -4.83 -7.64
N LYS A 20 -6.67 -5.65 -8.69
CA LYS A 20 -6.85 -7.10 -8.52
C LYS A 20 -5.68 -7.73 -7.79
N VAL A 21 -4.47 -7.29 -8.08
CA VAL A 21 -3.28 -7.77 -7.37
C VAL A 21 -3.37 -7.41 -5.90
N ALA A 22 -3.77 -6.16 -5.60
CA ALA A 22 -3.93 -5.71 -4.22
C ALA A 22 -4.97 -6.57 -3.48
N GLU A 23 -6.08 -6.85 -4.13
CA GLU A 23 -7.14 -7.68 -3.54
C GLU A 23 -6.66 -9.11 -3.29
N SER A 24 -5.85 -9.65 -4.20
CA SER A 24 -5.26 -10.96 -4.02
C SER A 24 -4.35 -11.01 -2.79
N PHE A 25 -3.51 -9.99 -2.63
CA PHE A 25 -2.64 -9.91 -1.45
C PHE A 25 -3.45 -9.76 -0.16
N ALA A 26 -4.52 -8.97 -0.19
CA ALA A 26 -5.37 -8.79 0.99
C ALA A 26 -6.03 -10.11 1.41
N GLY A 27 -6.54 -10.85 0.42
CA GLY A 27 -7.12 -12.18 0.68
C GLY A 27 -6.09 -13.15 1.22
N GLY A 28 -4.87 -13.11 0.67
CA GLY A 28 -3.77 -13.93 1.17
C GLY A 28 -3.40 -13.57 2.60
N ALA A 29 -3.45 -12.28 2.94
CA ALA A 29 -3.17 -11.82 4.31
C ALA A 29 -4.20 -12.38 5.29
N GLU A 30 -5.47 -12.37 4.91
CA GLU A 30 -6.52 -12.94 5.76
C GLU A 30 -6.31 -14.43 5.97
N ALA A 31 -5.97 -15.16 4.92
CA ALA A 31 -5.68 -16.58 5.02
C ALA A 31 -4.47 -16.83 5.92
N ALA A 32 -3.40 -16.06 5.75
CA ALA A 32 -2.21 -16.21 6.58
C ALA A 32 -2.52 -15.94 8.06
N LYS A 33 -3.35 -14.94 8.35
CA LYS A 33 -3.78 -14.65 9.71
C LYS A 33 -4.52 -15.85 10.31
N SER A 34 -5.40 -16.49 9.55
CA SER A 34 -6.18 -17.60 10.07
C SER A 34 -5.31 -18.82 10.36
N PHE A 35 -4.17 -18.95 9.68
CA PHE A 35 -3.21 -20.00 9.95
C PHE A 35 -2.12 -19.56 10.92
N GLU A 36 -2.22 -18.34 11.43
CA GLU A 36 -1.25 -17.78 12.39
C GLU A 36 0.15 -17.64 11.81
N TYR A 37 0.23 -17.41 10.50
CA TYR A 37 1.50 -17.09 9.84
C TYR A 37 1.67 -15.57 9.88
N TRP A 38 2.09 -15.05 11.03
CA TRP A 38 2.01 -13.63 11.29
C TRP A 38 2.92 -12.77 10.42
N ASN A 39 4.17 -13.19 10.22
CA ASN A 39 5.04 -12.44 9.32
C ASN A 39 4.56 -12.49 7.88
N ALA A 40 4.08 -13.64 7.42
CA ALA A 40 3.53 -13.76 6.08
C ALA A 40 2.34 -12.82 5.90
N ALA A 41 1.45 -12.77 6.92
CA ALA A 41 0.31 -11.85 6.88
C ALA A 41 0.80 -10.41 6.78
N GLY A 42 1.81 -10.05 7.56
CA GLY A 42 2.38 -8.71 7.52
C GLY A 42 2.94 -8.34 6.15
N VAL A 43 3.68 -9.26 5.53
CA VAL A 43 4.24 -9.04 4.19
C VAL A 43 3.12 -8.77 3.19
N LEU A 44 2.06 -9.58 3.25
CA LEU A 44 0.95 -9.46 2.30
C LEU A 44 0.15 -8.18 2.53
N ILE A 45 -0.01 -7.76 3.79
CA ILE A 45 -0.66 -6.49 4.09
C ILE A 45 0.12 -5.33 3.47
N VAL A 46 1.44 -5.29 3.68
CA VAL A 46 2.27 -4.22 3.14
C VAL A 46 2.21 -4.18 1.62
N HIS A 47 2.34 -5.34 0.98
CA HIS A 47 2.31 -5.38 -0.48
C HIS A 47 0.93 -5.06 -1.05
N SER A 48 -0.14 -5.43 -0.35
CA SER A 48 -1.48 -5.05 -0.76
C SER A 48 -1.64 -3.53 -0.75
N ALA A 49 -1.18 -2.88 0.34
CA ALA A 49 -1.27 -1.42 0.44
C ALA A 49 -0.49 -0.74 -0.68
N ILE A 50 0.70 -1.25 -1.00
CA ILE A 50 1.52 -0.69 -2.08
C ILE A 50 0.80 -0.85 -3.43
N ALA A 51 0.24 -2.02 -3.70
CA ALA A 51 -0.48 -2.24 -4.96
C ALA A 51 -1.71 -1.36 -5.09
N TYR A 52 -2.45 -1.15 -4.00
CA TYR A 52 -3.58 -0.23 -4.01
C TYR A 52 -3.13 1.21 -4.30
N ALA A 53 -2.04 1.64 -3.69
CA ALA A 53 -1.50 2.99 -3.93
C ALA A 53 -1.08 3.14 -5.39
N ASP A 54 -0.44 2.10 -5.95
CA ASP A 54 -0.06 2.11 -7.37
C ASP A 54 -1.31 2.21 -8.26
N ALA A 55 -2.38 1.50 -7.93
CA ALA A 55 -3.63 1.55 -8.70
C ALA A 55 -4.17 2.98 -8.77
N ILE A 56 -4.11 3.71 -7.65
CA ILE A 56 -4.57 5.10 -7.62
C ILE A 56 -3.68 6.00 -8.47
N CYS A 57 -2.35 5.86 -8.31
CA CYS A 57 -1.40 6.67 -9.07
C CYS A 57 -1.58 6.46 -10.57
N ILE A 58 -1.84 5.22 -10.97
CA ILE A 58 -2.05 4.90 -12.39
C ILE A 58 -3.38 5.48 -12.89
N LYS A 59 -4.44 5.29 -12.11
CA LYS A 59 -5.77 5.75 -12.55
C LYS A 59 -5.83 7.26 -12.73
N TYR A 60 -5.28 7.99 -11.78
CA TYR A 60 -5.40 9.45 -11.79
C TYR A 60 -4.20 10.20 -12.33
N GLY A 61 -3.04 9.56 -12.37
CA GLY A 61 -1.82 10.20 -12.85
C GLY A 61 -1.16 9.52 -14.03
N GLY A 62 -1.57 8.30 -14.37
CA GLY A 62 -0.92 7.57 -15.46
C GLY A 62 0.53 7.21 -15.18
N VAL A 63 0.92 7.16 -13.91
CA VAL A 63 2.31 6.89 -13.52
C VAL A 63 2.33 5.98 -12.30
N LYS A 64 3.47 5.37 -12.07
CA LYS A 64 3.67 4.55 -10.90
C LYS A 64 5.09 4.77 -10.39
N SER A 65 5.30 4.68 -9.09
CA SER A 65 6.63 4.75 -8.49
C SER A 65 7.42 3.52 -8.91
N GLN A 66 8.70 3.71 -9.21
CA GLN A 66 9.53 2.63 -9.69
C GLN A 66 10.71 2.32 -8.80
N GLY A 67 11.07 3.19 -7.90
CA GLY A 67 12.21 2.97 -7.03
C GLY A 67 11.93 1.96 -5.94
N GLU A 68 12.99 1.52 -5.26
CA GLU A 68 12.84 0.62 -4.13
C GLU A 68 12.40 1.35 -2.87
N ASP A 69 12.53 2.66 -2.87
CA ASP A 69 12.11 3.45 -1.73
C ASP A 69 10.62 3.69 -1.84
N HIS A 70 9.84 2.90 -1.14
CA HIS A 70 8.39 2.99 -1.21
C HIS A 70 7.84 4.27 -0.57
N GLY A 71 8.66 5.03 0.10
CA GLY A 71 8.26 6.37 0.54
C GLY A 71 7.90 7.29 -0.62
N GLN A 72 8.46 7.04 -1.79
CA GLN A 72 8.14 7.81 -2.97
C GLN A 72 6.71 7.62 -3.44
N ILE A 73 6.08 6.50 -3.10
CA ILE A 73 4.67 6.26 -3.42
C ILE A 73 3.80 7.30 -2.73
N VAL A 74 4.08 7.59 -1.46
CA VAL A 74 3.32 8.57 -0.71
C VAL A 74 3.50 9.96 -1.30
N ALA A 75 4.75 10.31 -1.67
CA ALA A 75 5.02 11.60 -2.31
C ALA A 75 4.25 11.72 -3.63
N LEU A 76 4.19 10.64 -4.40
CA LEU A 76 3.48 10.63 -5.67
C LEU A 76 1.97 10.81 -5.48
N LEU A 77 1.40 10.15 -4.47
CA LEU A 77 0.00 10.34 -4.14
C LEU A 77 -0.30 11.78 -3.76
N ARG A 78 0.61 12.42 -3.02
CA ARG A 78 0.44 13.82 -2.63
C ARG A 78 0.46 14.76 -3.83
N GLU A 79 1.19 14.40 -4.89
CA GLU A 79 1.19 15.20 -6.10
C GLU A 79 -0.10 15.03 -6.89
N ILE A 80 -0.64 13.81 -6.90
CA ILE A 80 -1.77 13.48 -7.77
C ILE A 80 -3.10 13.85 -7.16
N LEU A 81 -3.26 13.67 -5.85
CA LEU A 81 -4.54 13.88 -5.18
C LEU A 81 -4.55 15.18 -4.37
N SER A 82 -5.76 15.72 -4.18
CA SER A 82 -5.93 16.94 -3.40
C SER A 82 -5.53 16.74 -1.95
N ALA A 83 -5.08 17.79 -1.29
CA ALA A 83 -4.66 17.73 0.10
C ALA A 83 -5.82 18.01 1.05
N ASN A 84 -6.89 17.25 0.93
CA ASN A 84 -7.99 17.35 1.88
C ASN A 84 -7.71 16.46 3.09
N ASP A 85 -8.53 16.57 4.14
CA ASP A 85 -8.29 15.88 5.40
C ASP A 85 -8.32 14.38 5.26
N ASP A 86 -9.26 13.83 4.50
CA ASP A 86 -9.38 12.39 4.33
C ASP A 86 -8.17 11.82 3.61
N ASN A 87 -7.71 12.51 2.57
CA ASN A 87 -6.53 12.07 1.82
C ASN A 87 -5.29 12.14 2.70
N LYS A 88 -5.13 13.20 3.50
CA LYS A 88 -3.98 13.31 4.39
C LYS A 88 -3.94 12.18 5.40
N LYS A 89 -5.09 11.81 5.96
CA LYS A 89 -5.16 10.69 6.90
C LYS A 89 -4.73 9.40 6.23
N ALA A 90 -5.18 9.18 5.00
CA ALA A 90 -4.84 7.98 4.25
C ALA A 90 -3.34 7.91 3.95
N PHE A 91 -2.74 9.06 3.62
CA PHE A 91 -1.29 9.10 3.37
C PHE A 91 -0.50 8.73 4.62
N ILE A 92 -0.94 9.20 5.78
CA ILE A 92 -0.29 8.84 7.06
C ILE A 92 -0.45 7.35 7.34
N GLN A 93 -1.63 6.80 7.08
CA GLN A 93 -1.86 5.37 7.26
C GLN A 93 -0.95 4.55 6.36
N LEU A 94 -0.80 4.96 5.11
CA LEU A 94 0.09 4.28 4.17
C LEU A 94 1.54 4.33 4.62
N GLU A 95 1.99 5.50 5.11
CA GLU A 95 3.35 5.62 5.64
C GLU A 95 3.59 4.65 6.77
N LYS A 96 2.63 4.53 7.69
CA LYS A 96 2.76 3.60 8.82
C LYS A 96 2.81 2.15 8.37
N ILE A 97 2.03 1.80 7.36
CA ILE A 97 2.02 0.44 6.83
C ILE A 97 3.37 0.13 6.17
N ILE A 98 3.85 1.02 5.32
CA ILE A 98 5.10 0.83 4.59
C ILE A 98 6.30 0.74 5.54
N ALA A 99 6.22 1.42 6.68
CA ALA A 99 7.30 1.36 7.68
C ALA A 99 7.57 -0.05 8.18
N HIS A 100 6.62 -0.96 8.06
CA HIS A 100 6.80 -2.35 8.46
C HIS A 100 7.46 -3.22 7.40
N LYS A 101 7.69 -2.70 6.19
CA LYS A 101 8.19 -3.52 5.09
C LYS A 101 9.45 -4.31 5.43
N THR A 102 10.44 -3.65 6.01
CA THR A 102 11.70 -4.29 6.37
C THR A 102 11.51 -5.22 7.56
N SER A 103 10.76 -4.79 8.57
CA SER A 103 10.58 -5.57 9.79
C SER A 103 9.90 -6.90 9.52
N VAL A 104 8.87 -6.94 8.68
CA VAL A 104 8.15 -8.18 8.42
C VAL A 104 8.97 -9.15 7.56
N SER A 105 9.90 -8.62 6.75
CA SER A 105 10.54 -9.42 5.71
C SER A 105 12.01 -9.73 5.95
N TYR A 106 12.79 -8.78 6.44
CA TYR A 106 14.23 -8.88 6.38
C TYR A 106 14.98 -8.76 7.70
N SER A 107 14.36 -8.23 8.75
CA SER A 107 15.06 -7.92 9.99
C SER A 107 15.12 -9.08 10.98
N GLY A 108 14.41 -10.15 10.71
CA GLY A 108 14.34 -11.27 11.64
C GLY A 108 13.40 -10.99 12.81
N ASP A 109 12.62 -9.89 12.76
CA ASP A 109 11.63 -9.61 13.79
C ASP A 109 10.47 -10.58 13.66
N VAL A 110 10.11 -11.23 14.75
CA VAL A 110 9.02 -12.20 14.74
C VAL A 110 7.74 -11.49 15.16
N TYR A 111 6.79 -11.40 14.26
CA TYR A 111 5.51 -10.75 14.53
C TYR A 111 4.57 -11.72 15.26
N ASN A 112 3.72 -11.17 16.09
CA ASN A 112 2.69 -11.94 16.78
C ASN A 112 1.31 -11.44 16.36
N GLU A 113 0.29 -12.02 16.95
CA GLU A 113 -1.10 -11.67 16.62
C GLU A 113 -1.38 -10.18 16.82
N LYS A 114 -0.91 -9.63 17.93
CA LYS A 114 -1.17 -8.23 18.24
C LYS A 114 -0.53 -7.30 17.22
N ASP A 115 0.69 -7.62 16.81
CA ASP A 115 1.40 -6.83 15.81
C ASP A 115 0.61 -6.79 14.51
N VAL A 116 0.13 -7.95 14.08
CA VAL A 116 -0.60 -8.06 12.81
C VAL A 116 -1.97 -7.41 12.92
N ASP A 117 -2.65 -7.55 14.07
CA ASP A 117 -3.95 -6.90 14.26
C ASP A 117 -3.83 -5.38 14.18
N ASN A 118 -2.76 -4.80 14.76
CA ASN A 118 -2.53 -3.37 14.68
C ASN A 118 -2.24 -2.94 13.25
N LEU A 119 -1.43 -3.70 12.54
CA LEU A 119 -1.13 -3.41 11.14
C LEU A 119 -2.38 -3.53 10.28
N TRP A 120 -3.20 -4.54 10.53
CA TRP A 120 -4.45 -4.74 9.80
C TRP A 120 -5.42 -3.59 10.00
N LYS A 121 -5.50 -3.03 11.21
CA LYS A 121 -6.39 -1.89 11.47
C LYS A 121 -6.03 -0.69 10.59
N ASN A 122 -4.74 -0.39 10.50
CA ASN A 122 -4.30 0.70 9.63
C ASN A 122 -4.58 0.38 8.17
N PHE A 123 -4.34 -0.88 7.78
CA PHE A 123 -4.58 -1.32 6.41
C PHE A 123 -6.07 -1.26 6.07
N ASP A 124 -6.94 -1.71 6.97
CA ASP A 124 -8.37 -1.71 6.70
C ASP A 124 -8.90 -0.30 6.47
N ARG A 125 -8.43 0.66 7.26
CA ARG A 125 -8.81 2.06 7.07
C ARG A 125 -8.31 2.58 5.73
N PHE A 126 -7.07 2.28 5.41
CA PHE A 126 -6.48 2.68 4.13
C PHE A 126 -7.26 2.06 2.96
N LYS A 127 -7.56 0.78 3.04
CA LYS A 127 -8.27 0.06 1.99
C LYS A 127 -9.66 0.66 1.75
N ARG A 128 -10.39 1.01 2.82
CA ARG A 128 -11.71 1.63 2.68
C ARG A 128 -11.63 2.96 1.96
N TRP A 129 -10.62 3.76 2.28
CA TRP A 129 -10.40 5.01 1.57
C TRP A 129 -10.09 4.76 0.11
N VAL A 130 -9.24 3.77 -0.19
CA VAL A 130 -8.89 3.42 -1.56
C VAL A 130 -10.13 3.03 -2.34
N GLU A 131 -11.01 2.24 -1.74
CA GLU A 131 -12.23 1.79 -2.42
C GLU A 131 -13.12 2.97 -2.81
N ILE A 132 -13.20 3.96 -1.94
CA ILE A 132 -13.96 5.17 -2.24
C ILE A 132 -13.32 5.94 -3.40
N ILE A 133 -12.00 6.13 -3.34
CA ILE A 133 -11.26 6.86 -4.36
C ILE A 133 -11.36 6.16 -5.73
N LEU A 134 -11.30 4.85 -5.75
CA LEU A 134 -11.29 4.10 -7.02
C LEU A 134 -12.68 3.81 -7.57
N THR A 135 -13.73 4.11 -6.81
CA THR A 135 -15.10 3.84 -7.24
C THR A 135 -15.52 4.72 -8.40
N ASP A 136 -14.99 5.90 -8.54
CA ASP A 136 -15.42 6.81 -9.60
C ASP A 136 -14.97 6.36 -10.99
#